data_74c2b8bf518745477d9bdbf533d420e8
#
_entry.id   74c2b8bf518745477d9bdbf533d420e8
#
_cell.length_a   1.000
_cell.length_b   1.000
_cell.length_c   1.000
_cell.angle_alpha   90.00
_cell.angle_beta   90.00
_cell.angle_gamma   90.00
#
_symmetry.space_group_name_H-M   'P 1'
#
loop_
_entity.id
_entity.type
_entity.pdbx_description
1 polymer ?
#
loop_
_entity_poly.entity_id
_entity_poly.type
_entity_poly.pdbx_seq_one_letter_code
_entity_poly.pdbx_strand_id
1 'polypeptide(L)' 'MPDPTTWRLYGTVGCHLCEIAESLLLQAQAVADIRWQSIDIAELPEQEMLEFADKIPVLVTATKTLYYPFSIMDIIALS' A
#
# COMPACT_ATOMS: atom_id res chain seq x y z
N MET A 1 -7.52 -0.89 17.08
CA MET A 1 -6.12 -1.08 16.72
C MET A 1 -6.02 -1.78 15.38
N PRO A 2 -5.18 -1.32 14.47
CA PRO A 2 -5.02 -2.03 13.21
C PRO A 2 -4.42 -3.41 13.46
N ASP A 3 -4.93 -4.39 12.72
CA ASP A 3 -4.41 -5.74 12.75
C ASP A 3 -3.00 -5.74 12.15
N PRO A 4 -1.96 -6.20 12.86
CA PRO A 4 -0.60 -6.20 12.33
C PRO A 4 -0.43 -7.08 11.08
N THR A 5 -1.37 -7.99 10.83
CA THR A 5 -1.35 -8.82 9.62
C THR A 5 -2.02 -8.13 8.42
N THR A 6 -2.70 -7.01 8.64
CA THR A 6 -3.31 -6.23 7.56
C THR A 6 -2.29 -5.25 7.02
N TRP A 7 -2.03 -5.35 5.72
CA TRP A 7 -1.11 -4.45 5.03
C TRP A 7 -1.77 -3.09 4.83
N ARG A 8 -0.96 -2.05 4.68
CA ARG A 8 -1.44 -0.69 4.47
C ARG A 8 -0.90 -0.15 3.16
N LEU A 9 -1.80 0.29 2.29
CA LEU A 9 -1.42 0.99 1.06
C LEU A 9 -1.66 2.48 1.27
N TYR A 10 -0.58 3.23 1.35
CA TYR A 10 -0.64 4.69 1.50
C TYR A 10 -0.74 5.33 0.14
N GLY A 11 -1.70 6.21 -0.02
CA GLY A 11 -1.95 6.91 -1.27
C GLY A 11 -2.76 8.19 -1.03
N THR A 12 -3.32 8.73 -2.10
CA THR A 12 -4.20 9.90 -1.99
C THR A 12 -5.24 9.88 -3.11
N VAL A 13 -6.27 10.69 -2.96
CA VAL A 13 -7.32 10.86 -3.97
C VAL A 13 -6.70 11.48 -5.23
N GLY A 14 -7.08 10.99 -6.40
CA GLY A 14 -6.59 11.51 -7.66
C GLY A 14 -5.21 11.02 -8.07
N CYS A 15 -4.63 10.10 -7.33
CA CYS A 15 -3.34 9.52 -7.65
C CYS A 15 -3.51 8.31 -8.58
N HIS A 16 -3.15 8.48 -9.85
CA HIS A 16 -3.27 7.42 -10.85
C HIS A 16 -2.44 6.19 -10.51
N LEU A 17 -1.22 6.41 -10.05
CA LEU A 17 -0.32 5.30 -9.66
C LEU A 17 -0.85 4.54 -8.44
N CYS A 18 -1.53 5.22 -7.54
CA CYS A 18 -2.17 4.59 -6.38
C CYS A 18 -3.31 3.67 -6.82
N GLU A 19 -4.06 4.07 -7.85
CA GLU A 19 -5.11 3.23 -8.44
C GLU A 19 -4.53 1.97 -9.05
N ILE A 20 -3.40 2.09 -9.73
CA ILE A 20 -2.69 0.93 -10.30
C ILE A 20 -2.24 0.00 -9.19
N ALA A 21 -1.70 0.53 -8.10
CA ALA A 21 -1.26 -0.27 -6.96
C ALA A 21 -2.42 -1.02 -6.31
N GLU A 22 -3.57 -0.37 -6.17
CA GLU A 22 -4.78 -1.02 -5.64
C GLU A 22 -5.22 -2.18 -6.53
N SER A 23 -5.18 -1.98 -7.85
CA SER A 23 -5.51 -3.02 -8.82
C SER A 23 -4.59 -4.23 -8.67
N LEU A 24 -3.28 -3.99 -8.50
CA LEU A 24 -2.30 -5.06 -8.30
C LEU A 24 -2.59 -5.84 -7.01
N LEU A 25 -2.96 -5.15 -5.93
CA LEU A 25 -3.31 -5.80 -4.67
C LEU A 25 -4.58 -6.64 -4.80
N LEU A 26 -5.58 -6.16 -5.53
CA LEU A 26 -6.80 -6.92 -5.77
C LEU A 26 -6.50 -8.19 -6.56
N GLN A 27 -5.63 -8.11 -7.56
CA GLN A 27 -5.21 -9.27 -8.34
C GLN A 27 -4.44 -10.27 -7.49
N ALA A 28 -3.54 -9.78 -6.67
CA ALA A 28 -2.75 -10.64 -5.77
C ALA A 28 -3.65 -11.32 -4.74
N GLN A 29 -4.66 -10.63 -4.25
CA GLN A 29 -5.64 -11.18 -3.30
C GLN A 29 -6.41 -12.37 -3.86
N ALA A 30 -6.57 -12.44 -5.18
CA ALA A 30 -7.27 -13.55 -5.82
C ALA A 30 -6.49 -14.87 -5.74
N VAL A 31 -5.16 -14.80 -5.55
CA VAL A 31 -4.29 -15.99 -5.56
C VAL A 31 -3.50 -16.18 -4.26
N ALA A 32 -3.54 -15.23 -3.34
CA ALA A 32 -2.82 -15.30 -2.07
C ALA A 32 -3.70 -14.76 -0.94
N ASP A 33 -3.48 -15.25 0.27
CA ASP A 33 -4.23 -14.78 1.44
C ASP A 33 -3.63 -13.46 1.93
N ILE A 34 -4.10 -12.37 1.35
CA ILE A 34 -3.61 -11.03 1.64
C ILE A 34 -4.77 -10.18 2.16
N ARG A 35 -4.54 -9.50 3.29
CA ARG A 35 -5.47 -8.51 3.82
C ARG A 35 -4.79 -7.16 3.76
N TRP A 36 -5.48 -6.17 3.20
CA TRP A 36 -4.92 -4.83 3.08
C TRP A 36 -6.01 -3.78 3.18
N GLN A 37 -5.60 -2.57 3.53
CA GLN A 37 -6.48 -1.42 3.55
C GLN A 37 -5.78 -0.23 2.92
N SER A 38 -6.58 0.65 2.33
CA SER A 38 -6.11 1.89 1.74
C SER A 38 -6.13 2.98 2.79
N ILE A 39 -5.05 3.75 2.87
CA ILE A 39 -4.94 4.87 3.80
C ILE A 39 -4.61 6.12 3.01
N ASP A 40 -5.45 7.15 3.12
CA ASP A 40 -5.19 8.45 2.51
C ASP A 40 -4.18 9.19 3.39
N ILE A 41 -3.04 9.58 2.80
CA ILE A 41 -2.00 10.29 3.55
C ILE A 41 -2.48 11.66 4.07
N ALA A 42 -3.52 12.24 3.46
CA ALA A 42 -4.10 13.47 3.94
C ALA A 42 -4.72 13.34 5.35
N GLU A 43 -5.01 12.11 5.79
CA GLU A 43 -5.54 11.83 7.13
C GLU A 43 -4.45 11.61 8.16
N LEU A 44 -3.19 11.54 7.74
CA LEU A 44 -2.07 11.34 8.64
C LEU A 44 -1.62 12.64 9.30
N PRO A 45 -0.94 12.56 10.46
CA PRO A 45 -0.24 13.73 10.98
C PRO A 45 0.70 14.31 9.93
N GLU A 46 0.84 15.63 9.94
CA GLU A 46 1.59 16.34 8.91
C GLU A 46 2.98 15.76 8.67
N GLN A 47 3.68 15.39 9.73
CA GLN A 47 5.03 14.85 9.62
C GLN A 47 5.06 13.55 8.83
N GLU A 48 4.12 12.65 9.10
CA GLU A 48 4.02 11.38 8.37
C GLU A 48 3.56 11.61 6.94
N MET A 49 2.62 12.52 6.73
CA MET A 49 2.15 12.89 5.39
C MET A 49 3.32 13.35 4.54
N LEU A 50 4.19 14.20 5.07
CA LEU A 50 5.35 14.72 4.35
C LEU A 50 6.36 13.62 4.00
N GLU A 51 6.49 12.60 4.85
CA GLU A 51 7.38 11.46 4.56
C GLU A 51 6.93 10.67 3.34
N PHE A 52 5.61 10.57 3.13
CA PHE A 52 5.06 9.75 2.05
C PHE A 52 4.69 10.54 0.80
N ALA A 53 4.52 11.85 0.92
CA ALA A 53 3.89 12.67 -0.13
C ALA A 53 4.52 12.54 -1.52
N ASP A 54 5.84 12.37 -1.58
CA ASP A 54 6.57 12.20 -2.85
C ASP A 54 6.88 10.74 -3.18
N LYS A 55 6.39 9.80 -2.38
CA LYS A 55 6.71 8.38 -2.50
C LYS A 55 5.49 7.50 -2.77
N ILE A 56 4.28 8.03 -2.61
CA ILE A 56 3.06 7.24 -2.81
C ILE A 56 2.95 6.77 -4.27
N PRO A 57 2.38 5.57 -4.48
CA PRO A 57 1.84 4.65 -3.49
C PRO A 57 2.93 3.88 -2.72
N VAL A 58 2.73 3.71 -1.41
CA VAL A 58 3.66 2.98 -0.56
C VAL A 58 2.91 1.83 0.11
N LEU A 59 3.42 0.62 -0.04
CA LEU A 59 2.83 -0.57 0.56
C LEU A 59 3.65 -0.99 1.79
N VAL A 60 3.01 -0.99 2.94
CA VAL A 60 3.64 -1.39 4.20
C VAL A 60 3.04 -2.72 4.66
N THR A 61 3.89 -3.72 4.79
CA THR A 61 3.50 -5.03 5.32
C THR A 61 4.01 -5.15 6.77
N ALA A 62 3.79 -6.32 7.38
CA ALA A 62 4.29 -6.56 8.74
C ALA A 62 5.81 -6.50 8.84
N THR A 63 6.53 -6.78 7.75
CA THR A 63 7.98 -6.94 7.76
C THR A 63 8.71 -6.03 6.79
N LYS A 64 8.03 -5.47 5.79
CA LYS A 64 8.67 -4.70 4.72
C LYS A 64 7.86 -3.51 4.28
N THR A 65 8.54 -2.56 3.64
CA THR A 65 7.95 -1.42 2.97
C THR A 65 8.36 -1.46 1.51
N LEU A 66 7.37 -1.42 0.62
CA LEU A 66 7.61 -1.37 -0.82
C LEU A 66 7.21 0.00 -1.36
N TYR A 67 8.10 0.59 -2.13
CA TYR A 67 7.84 1.82 -2.85
C TYR A 67 7.52 1.52 -4.31
N TYR A 68 6.56 2.23 -4.88
CA TYR A 68 6.22 2.07 -6.29
C TYR A 68 7.40 2.51 -7.17
N PRO A 69 7.72 1.80 -8.26
CA PRO A 69 6.94 0.70 -8.83
C PRO A 69 7.23 -0.65 -8.17
N PHE A 70 6.17 -1.44 -8.00
CA PHE A 70 6.28 -2.85 -7.62
C PHE A 70 5.30 -3.66 -8.48
N SER A 71 5.60 -4.95 -8.65
CA SER A 71 4.78 -5.84 -9.47
C SER A 71 3.88 -6.72 -8.61
N ILE A 72 2.94 -7.40 -9.27
CA ILE A 72 2.11 -8.40 -8.58
C ILE A 72 2.97 -9.50 -7.97
N MET A 73 4.07 -9.88 -8.63
CA MET A 73 4.99 -10.90 -8.10
C MET A 73 5.70 -10.42 -6.84
N ASP A 74 6.06 -9.15 -6.79
CA ASP A 74 6.66 -8.56 -5.58
C ASP A 74 5.68 -8.65 -4.41
N ILE A 75 4.41 -8.39 -4.66
CA ILE A 75 3.35 -8.44 -3.65
C ILE A 75 3.15 -9.87 -3.17
N ILE A 76 3.04 -10.81 -4.09
CA ILE A 76 2.83 -12.23 -3.77
C ILE A 76 4.01 -12.78 -2.97
N ALA A 77 5.22 -12.37 -3.29
CA ALA A 77 6.43 -12.82 -2.60
C ALA A 77 6.45 -12.42 -1.12
N LEU A 78 5.68 -11.39 -0.74
CA LEU A 78 5.59 -10.95 0.65
C LEU A 78 4.47 -11.63 1.44
N SER A 79 3.60 -12.35 0.76
CA SER A 79 2.47 -13.00 1.40
C SER A 79 2.84 -14.29 2.13
#